data_a0eb88b39d340d36e922e526e1d5cbfe
#
_entry.id   a0eb88b39d340d36e922e526e1d5cbfe
#
_cell.length_a   1.000
_cell.length_b   1.000
_cell.length_c   1.000
_cell.angle_alpha   90.00
_cell.angle_beta   90.00
_cell.angle_gamma   90.00
#
_symmetry.space_group_name_H-M   'P 1'
#
loop_
_entity.id
_entity.type
_entity.pdbx_description
1 polymer ?
#
loop_
_entity_poly.entity_id
_entity_poly.type
_entity_poly.pdbx_seq_one_letter_code
_entity_poly.pdbx_strand_id
1 'polypeptide(L)'
;MEEKHTVAELDQRFLLTPPEARDAYLVQLVLTTREEHPKHSIIIFCKTCRTTELVGLLMAKVGVGSSVLHSMKPQKERTSSLAAFKSGQTKVLVATDVASRGLDIPQVNLVINHSVPRDSVVSVLKRCMW
;
A
#
# COMPACT_ATOMS: atom_id res chain seq x y z
N MET A 1 9.92 1.68 -22.17
CA MET A 1 10.01 2.19 -21.95
C MET A 1 10.13 2.99 -21.43
N GLU A 2 9.85 3.34 -21.27
CA GLU A 2 10.02 4.01 -20.90
C GLU A 2 9.96 4.72 -20.15
N GLU A 3 9.61 5.01 -19.83
CA GLU A 3 9.57 5.74 -19.30
C GLU A 3 10.13 6.17 -18.55
N LYS A 4 10.03 6.08 -18.38
CA LYS A 4 10.92 6.45 -17.72
C LYS A 4 11.32 7.71 -17.45
N HIS A 5 11.23 8.01 -17.84
CA HIS A 5 11.81 9.28 -17.83
C HIS A 5 11.12 10.25 -16.96
N THR A 6 10.09 9.87 -16.39
CA THR A 6 9.36 10.73 -15.51
C THR A 6 10.15 10.96 -14.24
N VAL A 7 10.46 9.89 -13.53
CA VAL A 7 11.22 9.99 -12.29
C VAL A 7 12.33 8.97 -12.35
N ALA A 8 13.56 9.43 -12.26
CA ALA A 8 14.71 8.55 -12.40
C ALA A 8 14.72 7.46 -11.33
N GLU A 9 14.20 7.77 -10.17
CA GLU A 9 14.21 6.84 -9.05
C GLU A 9 13.00 5.90 -9.01
N LEU A 10 12.12 6.01 -9.99
CA LEU A 10 10.92 5.17 -10.01
C LEU A 10 11.25 3.81 -10.59
N ASP A 11 11.01 2.77 -9.80
CA ASP A 11 11.19 1.40 -10.21
C ASP A 11 9.82 0.73 -10.20
N GLN A 12 9.32 0.38 -11.36
CA GLN A 12 7.99 -0.19 -11.50
C GLN A 12 8.08 -1.64 -11.89
N ARG A 13 7.41 -2.50 -11.14
CA ARG A 13 7.44 -3.93 -11.37
C ARG A 13 6.05 -4.51 -11.31
N PHE A 14 5.85 -5.58 -12.05
CA PHE A 14 4.61 -6.33 -12.03
C PHE A 14 4.91 -7.76 -11.64
N LEU A 15 4.09 -8.30 -10.76
CA LEU A 15 4.22 -9.68 -10.32
C LEU A 15 3.00 -10.44 -10.77
N LEU A 16 3.20 -11.41 -11.64
CA LEU A 16 2.13 -12.31 -12.08
C LEU A 16 2.02 -13.43 -11.08
N THR A 17 0.83 -13.63 -10.54
CA THR A 17 0.61 -14.63 -9.52
C THR A 17 -0.81 -15.14 -9.61
N PRO A 18 -1.06 -16.41 -9.28
CA PRO A 18 -2.44 -16.91 -9.21
C PRO A 18 -3.22 -16.12 -8.16
N PRO A 19 -4.52 -15.90 -8.38
CA PRO A 19 -5.32 -15.12 -7.43
C PRO A 19 -5.23 -15.63 -6.00
N GLU A 20 -5.19 -16.95 -5.83
CA GLU A 20 -5.15 -17.53 -4.49
C GLU A 20 -3.82 -17.30 -3.79
N ALA A 21 -2.77 -16.94 -4.52
CA ALA A 21 -1.46 -16.70 -3.94
C ALA A 21 -1.16 -15.20 -3.77
N ARG A 22 -2.07 -14.34 -4.21
CA ARG A 22 -1.83 -12.90 -4.21
C ARG A 22 -1.53 -12.37 -2.81
N ASP A 23 -2.33 -12.75 -1.85
CA ASP A 23 -2.16 -12.25 -0.49
C ASP A 23 -0.89 -12.76 0.15
N ALA A 24 -0.49 -13.98 -0.18
CA ALA A 24 0.77 -14.51 0.34
C ALA A 24 1.96 -13.72 -0.20
N TYR A 25 1.94 -13.37 -1.47
CA TYR A 25 3.00 -12.56 -2.04
C TYR A 25 2.99 -11.14 -1.47
N LEU A 26 1.80 -10.59 -1.24
CA LEU A 26 1.68 -9.28 -0.63
C LEU A 26 2.32 -9.27 0.76
N VAL A 27 1.98 -10.26 1.56
CA VAL A 27 2.52 -10.37 2.92
C VAL A 27 4.04 -10.51 2.86
N GLN A 28 4.54 -11.37 1.97
CA GLN A 28 5.97 -11.55 1.87
C GLN A 28 6.69 -10.27 1.47
N LEU A 29 6.13 -9.53 0.53
CA LEU A 29 6.72 -8.27 0.08
C LEU A 29 6.76 -7.25 1.20
N VAL A 30 5.65 -7.12 1.94
CA VAL A 30 5.60 -6.18 3.06
C VAL A 30 6.57 -6.57 4.15
N LEU A 31 6.58 -7.84 4.54
CA LEU A 31 7.47 -8.30 5.61
C LEU A 31 8.93 -8.14 5.23
N THR A 32 9.28 -8.47 3.99
CA THR A 32 10.65 -8.31 3.52
C THR A 32 11.07 -6.85 3.53
N THR A 33 10.18 -5.96 3.05
CA THR A 33 10.48 -4.54 3.05
C THR A 33 10.62 -4.00 4.46
N ARG A 34 9.76 -4.44 5.37
CA ARG A 34 9.84 -4.01 6.76
C ARG A 34 11.14 -4.46 7.42
N GLU A 35 11.61 -5.65 7.05
CA GLU A 35 12.84 -6.17 7.61
C GLU A 35 14.08 -5.48 7.04
N GLU A 36 14.12 -5.31 5.72
CA GLU A 36 15.28 -4.72 5.07
C GLU A 36 15.33 -3.21 5.24
N HIS A 37 14.17 -2.57 5.31
CA HIS A 37 14.08 -1.12 5.39
C HIS A 37 13.04 -0.72 6.43
N PRO A 38 13.37 -0.83 7.72
CA PRO A 38 12.37 -0.60 8.79
C PRO A 38 11.76 0.80 8.77
N LYS A 39 12.45 1.76 8.18
CA LYS A 39 11.95 3.13 8.15
C LYS A 39 11.14 3.46 6.91
N HIS A 40 11.11 2.55 5.94
CA HIS A 40 10.35 2.79 4.72
C HIS A 40 8.86 2.77 4.98
N SER A 41 8.15 3.65 4.33
CA SER A 41 6.69 3.67 4.39
C SER A 41 6.12 3.01 3.13
N ILE A 42 4.99 2.36 3.29
CA ILE A 42 4.36 1.55 2.24
C ILE A 42 2.91 1.94 2.13
N ILE A 43 2.43 2.13 0.90
CA ILE A 43 0.98 2.26 0.65
C ILE A 43 0.53 1.06 -0.16
N ILE A 44 -0.55 0.45 0.27
CA ILE A 44 -1.19 -0.64 -0.46
C ILE A 44 -2.54 -0.13 -0.94
N PHE A 45 -2.71 -0.02 -2.25
CA PHE A 45 -3.97 0.40 -2.82
C PHE A 45 -4.83 -0.80 -3.13
N CYS A 46 -6.06 -0.76 -2.68
CA CYS A 46 -7.05 -1.81 -2.93
C CYS A 46 -8.23 -1.21 -3.68
N LYS A 47 -8.97 -2.05 -4.37
CA LYS A 47 -10.05 -1.57 -5.23
C LYS A 47 -11.31 -1.21 -4.44
N THR A 48 -11.62 -1.96 -3.41
CA THR A 48 -12.86 -1.78 -2.66
C THR A 48 -12.61 -1.56 -1.19
N CYS A 49 -13.61 -0.99 -0.51
CA CYS A 49 -13.53 -0.80 0.94
C CYS A 49 -13.39 -2.13 1.66
N ARG A 50 -14.11 -3.14 1.18
CA ARG A 50 -14.06 -4.47 1.80
C ARG A 50 -12.68 -5.08 1.70
N THR A 51 -12.06 -5.02 0.52
CA THR A 51 -10.72 -5.55 0.34
C THR A 51 -9.72 -4.79 1.20
N THR A 52 -9.90 -3.48 1.31
CA THR A 52 -9.04 -2.65 2.15
C THR A 52 -9.08 -3.11 3.60
N GLU A 53 -10.30 -3.38 4.12
CA GLU A 53 -10.44 -3.88 5.48
C GLU A 53 -9.79 -5.25 5.64
N LEU A 54 -10.00 -6.13 4.68
CA LEU A 54 -9.43 -7.47 4.75
C LEU A 54 -7.90 -7.44 4.73
N VAL A 55 -7.33 -6.60 3.90
CA VAL A 55 -5.88 -6.48 3.84
C VAL A 55 -5.34 -5.89 5.14
N GLY A 56 -6.07 -4.93 5.73
CA GLY A 56 -5.69 -4.39 7.03
C GLY A 56 -5.69 -5.45 8.12
N LEU A 57 -6.71 -6.32 8.12
CA LEU A 57 -6.76 -7.43 9.07
C LEU A 57 -5.63 -8.42 8.81
N LEU A 58 -5.33 -8.66 7.56
CA LEU A 58 -4.23 -9.55 7.20
C LEU A 58 -2.90 -9.00 7.71
N MET A 59 -2.66 -7.71 7.57
CA MET A 59 -1.46 -7.08 8.09
C MET A 59 -1.36 -7.25 9.59
N ALA A 60 -2.47 -7.00 10.30
CA ALA A 60 -2.50 -7.17 11.74
C ALA A 60 -2.17 -8.61 12.14
N LYS A 61 -2.67 -9.55 11.37
CA LYS A 61 -2.48 -10.97 11.67
C LYS A 61 -1.02 -11.39 11.56
N VAL A 62 -0.28 -10.76 10.67
CA VAL A 62 1.14 -11.07 10.51
C VAL A 62 2.04 -10.11 11.30
N GLY A 63 1.45 -9.33 12.20
CA GLY A 63 2.21 -8.50 13.11
C GLY A 63 2.63 -7.15 12.55
N VAL A 64 1.99 -6.71 11.47
CA VAL A 64 2.30 -5.42 10.86
C VAL A 64 1.20 -4.42 11.19
N GLY A 65 1.54 -3.37 11.93
CA GLY A 65 0.61 -2.30 12.21
C GLY A 65 0.35 -1.49 10.94
N SER A 66 -0.92 -1.25 10.64
CA SER A 66 -1.29 -0.49 9.46
C SER A 66 -2.41 0.48 9.76
N SER A 67 -2.48 1.53 8.96
CA SER A 67 -3.60 2.45 8.95
C SER A 67 -4.48 2.08 7.77
N VAL A 68 -5.80 2.10 7.97
CA VAL A 68 -6.76 1.73 6.93
C VAL A 68 -7.59 2.95 6.59
N LEU A 69 -7.72 3.24 5.30
CA LEU A 69 -8.37 4.44 4.83
C LEU A 69 -9.31 4.11 3.66
N HIS A 70 -10.61 4.27 3.87
CA HIS A 70 -11.59 4.11 2.80
C HIS A 70 -12.85 4.91 3.12
N SER A 71 -13.71 5.06 2.12
CA SER A 71 -14.84 5.98 2.20
C SER A 71 -15.94 5.52 3.17
N MET A 72 -15.98 4.24 3.52
CA MET A 72 -17.00 3.73 4.44
C MET A 72 -16.66 3.99 5.89
N LYS A 73 -15.46 4.45 6.19
CA LYS A 73 -15.08 4.79 7.56
C LYS A 73 -15.56 6.18 7.91
N PRO A 74 -15.95 6.42 9.17
CA PRO A 74 -16.27 7.77 9.60
C PRO A 74 -15.10 8.71 9.40
N GLN A 75 -15.40 9.99 9.17
CA GLN A 75 -14.37 10.98 8.90
C GLN A 75 -13.35 11.05 10.04
N LYS A 76 -13.80 10.92 11.26
CA LYS A 76 -12.91 10.96 12.42
C LYS A 76 -11.86 9.84 12.36
N GLU A 77 -12.30 8.63 12.00
CA GLU A 77 -11.37 7.51 11.89
C GLU A 77 -10.42 7.66 10.71
N ARG A 78 -10.92 8.21 9.61
CA ARG A 78 -10.09 8.45 8.44
C ARG A 78 -8.98 9.45 8.77
N THR A 79 -9.34 10.51 9.46
CA THR A 79 -8.36 11.52 9.89
C THR A 79 -7.32 10.91 10.83
N SER A 80 -7.79 10.11 11.77
CA SER A 80 -6.91 9.46 12.74
C SER A 80 -5.95 8.47 12.05
N SER A 81 -6.47 7.69 11.12
CA SER A 81 -5.65 6.73 10.37
C SER A 81 -4.56 7.44 9.56
N LEU A 82 -4.94 8.51 8.88
CA LEU A 82 -3.98 9.26 8.09
C LEU A 82 -2.92 9.91 8.97
N ALA A 83 -3.34 10.46 10.11
CA ALA A 83 -2.42 11.08 11.04
C ALA A 83 -1.39 10.08 11.58
N ALA A 84 -1.83 8.86 11.88
CA ALA A 84 -0.93 7.82 12.36
C ALA A 84 0.12 7.47 11.31
N PHE A 85 -0.29 7.42 10.05
CA PHE A 85 0.63 7.14 8.96
C PHE A 85 1.60 8.30 8.74
N LYS A 86 1.08 9.53 8.75
CA LYS A 86 1.91 10.71 8.53
C LYS A 86 2.94 10.90 9.62
N SER A 87 2.61 10.57 10.84
CA SER A 87 3.54 10.72 11.97
C SER A 87 4.54 9.58 12.05
N GLY A 88 4.39 8.54 11.24
CA GLY A 88 5.27 7.39 11.28
C GLY A 88 4.90 6.38 12.35
N GLN A 89 3.79 6.56 13.02
CA GLN A 89 3.31 5.60 14.01
C GLN A 89 3.00 4.27 13.35
N THR A 90 2.39 4.32 12.15
CA THR A 90 2.25 3.16 11.30
C THR A 90 3.07 3.40 10.03
N LYS A 91 3.70 2.34 9.54
CA LYS A 91 4.52 2.44 8.32
C LYS A 91 3.80 1.94 7.09
N VAL A 92 2.61 1.39 7.25
CA VAL A 92 1.83 0.83 6.16
C VAL A 92 0.46 1.50 6.16
N LEU A 93 0.07 2.00 5.01
CA LEU A 93 -1.26 2.56 4.79
C LEU A 93 -1.97 1.68 3.76
N VAL A 94 -3.14 1.18 4.11
CA VAL A 94 -3.97 0.40 3.20
C VAL A 94 -5.16 1.28 2.84
N ALA A 95 -5.31 1.59 1.57
CA ALA A 95 -6.31 2.58 1.18
C ALA A 95 -6.95 2.24 -0.16
N THR A 96 -8.16 2.76 -0.36
CA THR A 96 -8.73 2.79 -1.70
C THR A 96 -8.21 4.03 -2.42
N ASP A 97 -8.09 3.92 -3.74
CA ASP A 97 -7.61 5.04 -4.54
C ASP A 97 -8.50 6.28 -4.36
N VAL A 98 -9.81 6.06 -4.33
CA VAL A 98 -10.76 7.16 -4.20
C VAL A 98 -10.60 7.87 -2.85
N ALA A 99 -10.44 7.10 -1.78
CA ALA A 99 -10.34 7.69 -0.45
C ALA A 99 -9.06 8.48 -0.24
N SER A 100 -7.99 8.09 -0.93
CA SER A 100 -6.70 8.77 -0.78
C SER A 100 -6.56 9.97 -1.73
N ARG A 101 -7.46 10.10 -2.70
CA ARG A 101 -7.37 11.16 -3.69
C ARG A 101 -7.56 12.53 -3.03
N GLY A 102 -6.68 13.45 -3.34
CA GLY A 102 -6.77 14.81 -2.81
C GLY A 102 -6.26 14.96 -1.39
N LEU A 103 -5.83 13.89 -0.75
CA LEU A 103 -5.28 13.97 0.58
C LEU A 103 -3.78 14.26 0.51
N ASP A 104 -3.29 14.89 1.56
CA ASP A 104 -1.87 15.19 1.67
C ASP A 104 -1.14 13.98 2.21
N ILE A 105 -0.83 13.06 1.29
CA ILE A 105 -0.12 11.84 1.63
C ILE A 105 1.38 12.14 1.60
N PRO A 106 2.13 11.80 2.65
CA PRO A 106 3.56 12.08 2.65
C PRO A 106 4.29 11.20 1.65
N GLN A 107 5.55 11.50 1.43
CA GLN A 107 6.40 10.65 0.60
C GLN A 107 6.35 9.23 1.09
N VAL A 108 6.28 8.30 0.14
CA VAL A 108 6.33 6.89 0.47
C VAL A 108 7.41 6.23 -0.36
N ASN A 109 7.95 5.16 0.18
CA ASN A 109 9.04 4.45 -0.47
C ASN A 109 8.55 3.35 -1.39
N LEU A 110 7.38 2.80 -1.09
CA LEU A 110 6.84 1.67 -1.85
C LEU A 110 5.35 1.83 -1.99
N VAL A 111 4.86 1.71 -3.23
CA VAL A 111 3.43 1.71 -3.51
C VAL A 111 3.10 0.37 -4.15
N ILE A 112 2.13 -0.33 -3.57
CA ILE A 112 1.68 -1.63 -4.07
C ILE A 112 0.23 -1.49 -4.50
N ASN A 113 -0.06 -1.86 -5.74
CA ASN A 113 -1.44 -1.96 -6.21
C ASN A 113 -1.87 -3.40 -6.08
N HIS A 114 -2.68 -3.68 -5.08
CA HIS A 114 -3.15 -5.02 -4.78
C HIS A 114 -4.16 -5.52 -5.80
N SER A 115 -5.02 -4.63 -6.26
CA SER A 115 -6.15 -5.02 -7.10
C SER A 115 -5.96 -4.50 -8.51
N VAL A 116 -5.13 -5.18 -9.28
CA VAL A 116 -5.01 -4.88 -10.69
C VAL A 116 -6.13 -5.64 -11.41
N PRO A 117 -6.84 -4.97 -12.34
CA PRO A 117 -8.00 -5.60 -12.96
C PRO A 117 -7.70 -6.94 -13.58
N ARG A 118 -8.61 -7.83 -13.37
CA ARG A 118 -8.79 -9.09 -14.03
C ARG A 118 -7.62 -10.05 -14.01
N ASP A 119 -6.48 -9.67 -13.80
CA ASP A 119 -5.40 -10.62 -13.83
C ASP A 119 -4.80 -10.77 -12.47
N SER A 120 -4.08 -11.81 -12.30
CA SER A 120 -3.42 -12.07 -11.03
C SER A 120 -2.11 -11.32 -11.01
N VAL A 121 -2.21 -9.99 -11.07
CA VAL A 121 -1.05 -9.13 -11.15
C VAL A 121 -1.02 -8.19 -9.97
N VAL A 122 0.11 -8.09 -9.33
CA VAL A 122 0.36 -7.07 -8.32
C VAL A 122 1.32 -6.06 -8.95
N SER A 123 0.89 -4.81 -8.98
CA SER A 123 1.72 -3.73 -9.50
C SER A 123 2.45 -3.07 -8.35
N VAL A 124 3.74 -2.97 -8.46
CA VAL A 124 4.57 -2.40 -7.41
C VAL A 124 5.30 -1.19 -7.98
N LEU A 125 5.17 -0.06 -7.32
CA LEU A 125 5.89 1.14 -7.65
C LEU A 125 6.79 1.47 -6.47
N LYS A 126 8.07 1.46 -6.72
CA LYS A 126 9.05 1.76 -5.69
C LYS A 126 9.68 3.10 -6.01
N ARG A 127 9.64 3.99 -5.06
CA ARG A 127 10.24 5.29 -5.20
C ARG A 127 11.36 5.42 -4.20
N CYS A 128 12.51 5.79 -4.69
CA CYS A 128 13.68 5.92 -3.84
C CYS A 128 13.76 7.28 -3.19
N MET A 129 13.19 8.28 -3.82
CA MET A 129 13.17 9.63 -3.25
C MET A 129 12.14 10.47 -3.97
N TRP A 130 11.87 11.58 -3.39
CA TRP A 130 10.96 12.57 -3.95
C TRP A 130 11.70 13.82 -4.33
#